data_688656ee18cb24b74acbdaa397148bfe
#
_entry.id   688656ee18cb24b74acbdaa397148bfe
#
_cell.length_a   1.000
_cell.length_b   1.000
_cell.length_c   1.000
_cell.angle_alpha   90.00
_cell.angle_beta   90.00
_cell.angle_gamma   90.00
#
_symmetry.space_group_name_H-M   'P 1'
#
loop_
_entity.id
_entity.type
_entity.pdbx_description
1 polymer ?
#
loop_
_entity_poly.entity_id
_entity_poly.type
_entity_poly.pdbx_seq_one_letter_code
_entity_poly.pdbx_strand_id
1 'polypeptide(L)'
;LLCIGQHKLTGIIGEQARVQEVVRNIILQLAMLHSYTDVRLIGLFREDEQELFSWLRWLPHVFSPDKSHRLLACSEADYQAVLSYLLDVLRARDSRDALQSGEAPLPVYVVLCTDPKILYNHAVYRYLTDGGSYNVFFLLAYGHMEFLPNECKYLVQADGRFSGAFRMDQNRSETDLVSFDPAAASM
;
A
#
# COMPACT_ATOMS: atom_id res chain seq x y z
N LEU A 1 6.31 10.71 -10.26
CA LEU A 1 5.45 10.72 -9.07
C LEU A 1 4.44 9.57 -9.22
N LEU A 2 4.47 8.61 -8.31
CA LEU A 2 3.53 7.50 -8.34
C LEU A 2 2.15 8.03 -7.91
N CYS A 3 1.20 8.07 -8.84
CA CYS A 3 -0.17 8.52 -8.52
C CYS A 3 -0.97 7.39 -7.87
N ILE A 4 -0.65 7.07 -6.60
CA ILE A 4 -1.32 6.00 -5.84
C ILE A 4 -2.83 6.19 -5.83
N GLY A 5 -3.32 7.44 -5.79
CA GLY A 5 -4.75 7.75 -5.78
C GLY A 5 -5.53 7.38 -7.05
N GLN A 6 -4.86 7.03 -8.14
CA GLN A 6 -5.53 6.60 -9.39
C GLN A 6 -5.76 5.09 -9.47
N HIS A 7 -5.03 4.30 -8.69
CA HIS A 7 -5.06 2.84 -8.75
C HIS A 7 -5.23 2.26 -7.35
N LYS A 8 -6.39 1.68 -7.09
CA LYS A 8 -6.73 1.04 -5.81
C LYS A 8 -5.72 -0.04 -5.42
N LEU A 9 -5.20 -0.76 -6.41
CA LEU A 9 -4.31 -1.90 -6.22
C LEU A 9 -3.08 -1.75 -7.12
N THR A 10 -1.92 -1.66 -6.48
CA THR A 10 -0.62 -1.52 -7.14
C THR A 10 0.31 -2.63 -6.67
N GLY A 11 0.87 -3.38 -7.61
CA GLY A 11 1.90 -4.37 -7.35
C GLY A 11 3.30 -3.76 -7.48
N ILE A 12 4.22 -4.14 -6.59
CA ILE A 12 5.63 -3.80 -6.68
C ILE A 12 6.41 -5.10 -6.83
N ILE A 13 7.11 -5.25 -7.95
CA ILE A 13 7.84 -6.46 -8.33
C ILE A 13 9.31 -6.13 -8.63
N GLY A 14 10.18 -7.13 -8.49
CA GLY A 14 11.61 -7.01 -8.78
C GLY A 14 12.50 -7.62 -7.73
N GLU A 15 13.77 -7.30 -7.77
CA GLU A 15 14.76 -7.75 -6.79
C GLU A 15 14.40 -7.20 -5.40
N GLN A 16 14.43 -8.07 -4.37
CA GLN A 16 13.97 -7.75 -3.02
C GLN A 16 14.56 -6.45 -2.45
N ALA A 17 15.87 -6.25 -2.59
CA ALA A 17 16.54 -5.05 -2.10
C ALA A 17 15.99 -3.78 -2.78
N ARG A 18 15.72 -3.85 -4.09
CA ARG A 18 15.16 -2.74 -4.86
C ARG A 18 13.70 -2.48 -4.53
N VAL A 19 12.92 -3.54 -4.35
CA VAL A 19 11.53 -3.43 -3.89
C VAL A 19 11.47 -2.70 -2.54
N GLN A 20 12.35 -3.05 -1.61
CA GLN A 20 12.43 -2.41 -0.29
C GLN A 20 12.82 -0.92 -0.39
N GLU A 21 13.75 -0.56 -1.27
CA GLU A 21 14.11 0.85 -1.55
C GLU A 21 12.90 1.63 -2.09
N VAL A 22 12.20 1.07 -3.07
CA VAL A 22 10.99 1.69 -3.65
C VAL A 22 9.91 1.88 -2.60
N VAL A 23 9.64 0.87 -1.79
CA VAL A 23 8.69 0.93 -0.68
C VAL A 23 9.07 2.02 0.30
N ARG A 24 10.33 2.08 0.72
CA ARG A 24 10.82 3.11 1.62
C ARG A 24 10.62 4.51 1.05
N ASN A 25 10.95 4.71 -0.22
CA ASN A 25 10.79 5.99 -0.89
C ASN A 25 9.32 6.41 -1.01
N ILE A 26 8.42 5.49 -1.33
CA ILE A 26 6.97 5.74 -1.36
C ILE A 26 6.49 6.22 0.02
N ILE A 27 6.86 5.52 1.09
CA ILE A 27 6.45 5.87 2.45
C ILE A 27 6.98 7.26 2.84
N LEU A 28 8.26 7.54 2.57
CA LEU A 28 8.86 8.84 2.87
C LEU A 28 8.14 9.95 2.10
N GLN A 29 7.87 9.79 0.81
CA GLN A 29 7.13 10.77 0.02
C GLN A 29 5.72 11.00 0.56
N LEU A 30 4.99 9.93 0.92
CA LEU A 30 3.66 10.06 1.52
C LEU A 30 3.71 10.83 2.84
N ALA A 31 4.67 10.50 3.71
CA ALA A 31 4.80 11.14 5.02
C ALA A 31 5.26 12.60 4.93
N MET A 32 6.04 12.97 3.91
CA MET A 32 6.51 14.32 3.71
C MET A 32 5.51 15.24 3.00
N LEU A 33 4.71 14.67 2.10
CA LEU A 33 3.82 15.46 1.23
C LEU A 33 2.38 15.55 1.77
N HIS A 34 1.99 14.68 2.70
CA HIS A 34 0.63 14.61 3.21
C HIS A 34 0.61 14.70 4.74
N SER A 35 -0.42 15.37 5.28
CA SER A 35 -0.67 15.35 6.70
C SER A 35 -1.10 13.95 7.16
N TYR A 36 -0.71 13.59 8.38
CA TYR A 36 -1.20 12.36 9.01
C TYR A 36 -2.72 12.36 9.26
N THR A 37 -3.39 13.51 9.18
CA THR A 37 -4.85 13.61 9.21
C THR A 37 -5.48 13.19 7.90
N ASP A 38 -4.78 13.37 6.78
CA ASP A 38 -5.28 13.13 5.44
C ASP A 38 -4.91 11.74 4.92
N VAL A 39 -3.70 11.26 5.30
CA VAL A 39 -3.19 9.94 4.89
C VAL A 39 -2.75 9.14 6.10
N ARG A 40 -3.22 7.91 6.19
CA ARG A 40 -2.81 6.89 7.18
C ARG A 40 -2.07 5.77 6.47
N LEU A 41 -1.02 5.27 7.12
CA LEU A 41 -0.23 4.14 6.63
C LEU A 41 -0.52 2.91 7.47
N ILE A 42 -0.83 1.79 6.80
CA ILE A 42 -0.94 0.47 7.41
C ILE A 42 0.20 -0.37 6.84
N GLY A 43 1.08 -0.87 7.70
CA GLY A 43 2.21 -1.70 7.32
C GLY A 43 2.01 -3.14 7.78
N LEU A 44 2.02 -4.08 6.83
CA LEU A 44 1.93 -5.52 7.05
C LEU A 44 3.20 -6.14 6.49
N PHE A 45 4.20 -6.33 7.34
CA PHE A 45 5.54 -6.76 6.96
C PHE A 45 5.81 -8.18 7.45
N ARG A 46 6.68 -8.89 6.74
CA ARG A 46 7.19 -10.16 7.23
C ARG A 46 8.01 -9.95 8.51
N GLU A 47 8.07 -10.99 9.33
CA GLU A 47 8.80 -10.97 10.60
C GLU A 47 10.29 -10.65 10.40
N ASP A 48 10.91 -11.18 9.33
CA ASP A 48 12.32 -10.92 8.99
C ASP A 48 12.59 -9.47 8.49
N GLU A 49 11.54 -8.72 8.19
CA GLU A 49 11.63 -7.31 7.77
C GLU A 49 11.37 -6.32 8.92
N GLN A 50 11.12 -6.79 10.13
CA GLN A 50 10.77 -5.96 11.28
C GLN A 50 11.79 -4.85 11.55
N GLU A 51 13.08 -5.16 11.50
CA GLU A 51 14.14 -4.17 11.74
C GLU A 51 14.20 -3.13 10.63
N LEU A 52 14.05 -3.57 9.38
CA LEU A 52 14.09 -2.71 8.20
C LEU A 52 13.02 -1.61 8.24
N PHE A 53 11.82 -1.94 8.73
CA PHE A 53 10.69 -1.02 8.82
C PHE A 53 10.45 -0.46 10.24
N SER A 54 11.34 -0.76 11.20
CA SER A 54 11.21 -0.33 12.61
C SER A 54 11.09 1.19 12.77
N TRP A 55 11.69 1.97 11.88
CA TRP A 55 11.64 3.44 11.90
C TRP A 55 10.23 4.00 11.65
N LEU A 56 9.34 3.26 11.00
CA LEU A 56 7.95 3.66 10.75
C LEU A 56 7.19 3.97 12.06
N ARG A 57 7.55 3.31 13.15
CA ARG A 57 6.90 3.52 14.45
C ARG A 57 6.94 4.97 14.96
N TRP A 58 7.84 5.78 14.41
CA TRP A 58 7.98 7.18 14.77
C TRP A 58 7.11 8.11 13.92
N LEU A 59 6.52 7.61 12.84
CA LEU A 59 5.66 8.41 11.98
C LEU A 59 4.25 8.52 12.59
N PRO A 60 3.68 9.72 12.66
CA PRO A 60 2.30 9.90 13.14
C PRO A 60 1.27 9.25 12.22
N HIS A 61 1.62 8.97 10.97
CA HIS A 61 0.77 8.34 9.95
C HIS A 61 0.38 6.89 10.26
N VAL A 62 1.17 6.20 11.12
CA VAL A 62 0.93 4.78 11.45
C VAL A 62 0.07 4.58 12.68
N PHE A 63 -0.71 5.57 13.04
CA PHE A 63 -1.67 5.47 14.14
C PHE A 63 -3.10 5.65 13.62
N SER A 64 -4.06 4.99 14.29
CA SER A 64 -5.49 5.28 14.09
C SER A 64 -5.81 6.75 14.41
N PRO A 65 -6.93 7.31 13.92
CA PRO A 65 -7.30 8.70 14.20
C PRO A 65 -7.36 9.06 15.69
N ASP A 66 -7.83 8.12 16.51
CA ASP A 66 -7.93 8.23 17.97
C ASP A 66 -6.61 7.86 18.69
N LYS A 67 -5.57 7.45 17.94
CA LYS A 67 -4.27 6.97 18.43
C LYS A 67 -4.33 5.72 19.33
N SER A 68 -5.45 5.02 19.36
CA SER A 68 -5.62 3.80 20.16
C SER A 68 -4.89 2.60 19.56
N HIS A 69 -4.71 2.58 18.23
CA HIS A 69 -4.07 1.49 17.50
C HIS A 69 -2.85 1.97 16.74
N ARG A 70 -1.78 1.18 16.82
CA ARG A 70 -0.65 1.31 15.91
C ARG A 70 -0.90 0.40 14.70
N LEU A 71 -0.83 0.96 13.50
CA LEU A 71 -1.20 0.29 12.25
C LEU A 71 0.02 -0.38 11.58
N LEU A 72 0.89 -0.99 12.40
CA LEU A 72 2.07 -1.76 11.95
C LEU A 72 1.99 -3.16 12.52
N ALA A 73 2.19 -4.16 11.69
CA ALA A 73 2.18 -5.57 12.06
C ALA A 73 3.37 -6.30 11.42
N CYS A 74 4.08 -7.07 12.25
CA CYS A 74 5.19 -7.93 11.84
C CYS A 74 5.08 -9.33 12.48
N SER A 75 4.02 -9.60 13.24
CA SER A 75 3.74 -10.89 13.86
C SER A 75 2.31 -11.32 13.63
N GLU A 76 2.00 -12.60 13.77
CA GLU A 76 0.64 -13.12 13.57
C GLU A 76 -0.39 -12.43 14.48
N ALA A 77 -0.04 -12.17 15.74
CA ALA A 77 -0.92 -11.48 16.67
C ALA A 77 -1.21 -10.04 16.23
N ASP A 78 -0.19 -9.34 15.73
CA ASP A 78 -0.33 -7.97 15.25
C ASP A 78 -1.13 -7.93 13.95
N TYR A 79 -0.95 -8.92 13.03
CA TYR A 79 -1.74 -9.01 11.80
C TYR A 79 -3.22 -9.08 12.11
N GLN A 80 -3.63 -9.93 13.05
CA GLN A 80 -5.05 -10.08 13.43
C GLN A 80 -5.63 -8.75 13.95
N ALA A 81 -4.89 -8.04 14.79
CA ALA A 81 -5.34 -6.76 15.33
C ALA A 81 -5.48 -5.67 14.24
N VAL A 82 -4.45 -5.51 13.41
CA VAL A 82 -4.42 -4.48 12.36
C VAL A 82 -5.42 -4.80 11.25
N LEU A 83 -5.56 -6.07 10.85
CA LEU A 83 -6.51 -6.48 9.81
C LEU A 83 -7.96 -6.38 10.30
N SER A 84 -8.23 -6.67 11.58
CA SER A 84 -9.56 -6.45 12.17
C SER A 84 -9.93 -4.97 12.14
N TYR A 85 -9.02 -4.09 12.54
CA TYR A 85 -9.21 -2.65 12.43
C TYR A 85 -9.48 -2.21 10.98
N LEU A 86 -8.66 -2.66 10.02
CA LEU A 86 -8.84 -2.34 8.61
C LEU A 86 -10.20 -2.84 8.08
N LEU A 87 -10.60 -4.04 8.47
CA LEU A 87 -11.89 -4.61 8.08
C LEU A 87 -13.07 -3.77 8.59
N ASP A 88 -12.99 -3.27 9.81
CA ASP A 88 -14.02 -2.40 10.37
C ASP A 88 -14.10 -1.05 9.64
N VAL A 89 -12.93 -0.48 9.27
CA VAL A 89 -12.87 0.71 8.42
C VAL A 89 -13.53 0.46 7.05
N LEU A 90 -13.22 -0.67 6.42
CA LEU A 90 -13.77 -1.02 5.10
C LEU A 90 -15.29 -1.25 5.18
N ARG A 91 -15.77 -1.97 6.18
CA ARG A 91 -17.20 -2.20 6.41
C ARG A 91 -17.97 -0.89 6.68
N ALA A 92 -17.40 -0.02 7.50
CA ALA A 92 -18.00 1.28 7.76
C ALA A 92 -18.10 2.15 6.50
N ARG A 93 -17.17 2.00 5.56
CA ARG A 93 -17.16 2.73 4.29
C ARG A 93 -18.04 2.10 3.22
N ASP A 94 -18.18 0.77 3.24
CA ASP A 94 -19.06 0.00 2.35
C ASP A 94 -20.54 0.28 2.65
N SER A 95 -20.89 0.41 3.94
CA SER A 95 -22.24 0.69 4.38
C SER A 95 -22.68 2.15 4.24
N ARG A 96 -21.74 3.04 3.99
CA ARG A 96 -22.03 4.45 3.76
C ARG A 96 -22.11 4.71 2.27
N ASP A 97 -23.27 5.16 1.79
CA ASP A 97 -23.40 6.10 0.64
C ASP A 97 -22.74 7.44 1.07
N ALA A 98 -21.51 7.38 1.53
CA ALA A 98 -20.81 8.44 2.26
C ALA A 98 -20.44 9.63 1.37
N LEU A 99 -20.70 9.55 0.07
CA LEU A 99 -20.49 10.63 -0.90
C LEU A 99 -21.64 11.65 -0.92
N GLN A 100 -22.72 11.42 -0.16
CA GLN A 100 -23.88 12.33 -0.18
C GLN A 100 -23.98 13.28 1.02
N SER A 101 -23.18 13.11 2.07
CA SER A 101 -23.41 13.80 3.34
C SER A 101 -22.43 14.91 3.62
N GLY A 102 -21.87 15.69 2.77
CA GLY A 102 -21.13 16.93 3.10
C GLY A 102 -20.18 16.88 4.32
N GLU A 103 -19.92 15.69 4.85
CA GLU A 103 -19.00 15.44 5.96
C GLU A 103 -17.54 15.63 5.53
N ALA A 104 -16.68 15.96 6.48
CA ALA A 104 -15.25 16.10 6.27
C ALA A 104 -14.68 14.88 5.51
N PRO A 105 -13.76 15.08 4.55
CA PRO A 105 -13.19 13.99 3.79
C PRO A 105 -12.57 12.95 4.73
N LEU A 106 -12.93 11.68 4.54
CA LEU A 106 -12.35 10.58 5.30
C LEU A 106 -10.86 10.45 4.98
N PRO A 107 -9.98 10.14 5.95
CA PRO A 107 -8.58 9.95 5.68
C PRO A 107 -8.37 8.81 4.67
N VAL A 108 -7.42 8.99 3.77
CA VAL A 108 -6.97 7.95 2.87
C VAL A 108 -6.14 6.94 3.65
N TYR A 109 -6.39 5.66 3.48
CA TYR A 109 -5.51 4.61 3.99
C TYR A 109 -4.66 4.02 2.87
N VAL A 110 -3.36 3.95 3.10
CA VAL A 110 -2.42 3.25 2.21
C VAL A 110 -1.94 2.01 2.95
N VAL A 111 -2.34 0.85 2.45
CA VAL A 111 -1.99 -0.46 3.01
C VAL A 111 -0.81 -1.02 2.24
N LEU A 112 0.32 -1.14 2.89
CA LEU A 112 1.51 -1.78 2.36
C LEU A 112 1.61 -3.20 2.90
N CYS A 113 1.72 -4.19 2.01
CA CYS A 113 1.86 -5.59 2.37
C CYS A 113 3.04 -6.23 1.62
N THR A 114 3.93 -6.90 2.36
CA THR A 114 5.12 -7.56 1.79
C THR A 114 5.01 -9.08 1.68
N ASP A 115 3.96 -9.69 2.26
CA ASP A 115 3.72 -11.13 2.14
C ASP A 115 2.28 -11.40 1.71
N PRO A 116 2.07 -12.12 0.58
CA PRO A 116 0.73 -12.46 0.09
C PRO A 116 -0.08 -13.27 1.10
N LYS A 117 0.55 -14.11 1.93
CA LYS A 117 -0.12 -14.99 2.89
C LYS A 117 -0.91 -14.21 3.94
N ILE A 118 -0.48 -12.97 4.27
CA ILE A 118 -1.14 -12.14 5.28
C ILE A 118 -2.56 -11.76 4.84
N LEU A 119 -2.75 -11.47 3.56
CA LEU A 119 -4.04 -10.99 3.03
C LEU A 119 -4.92 -12.09 2.45
N TYR A 120 -4.35 -13.11 1.79
CA TYR A 120 -5.10 -14.12 1.03
C TYR A 120 -6.17 -14.86 1.86
N ASN A 121 -5.89 -15.14 3.12
CA ASN A 121 -6.80 -15.90 3.98
C ASN A 121 -7.70 -15.02 4.86
N HIS A 122 -7.64 -13.68 4.66
CA HIS A 122 -8.40 -12.74 5.48
C HIS A 122 -9.57 -12.11 4.73
N ALA A 123 -10.64 -11.78 5.45
CA ALA A 123 -11.85 -11.16 4.87
C ALA A 123 -11.59 -9.82 4.16
N VAL A 124 -10.48 -9.14 4.46
CA VAL A 124 -10.03 -7.93 3.77
C VAL A 124 -9.75 -8.20 2.28
N TYR A 125 -9.34 -9.43 1.91
CA TYR A 125 -8.96 -9.77 0.54
C TYR A 125 -10.07 -9.46 -0.47
N ARG A 126 -11.34 -9.67 -0.13
CA ARG A 126 -12.47 -9.36 -1.01
C ARG A 126 -12.50 -7.88 -1.42
N TYR A 127 -12.08 -6.97 -0.53
CA TYR A 127 -12.05 -5.53 -0.79
C TYR A 127 -10.88 -5.10 -1.69
N LEU A 128 -9.85 -5.95 -1.86
CA LEU A 128 -8.79 -5.70 -2.84
C LEU A 128 -9.34 -5.86 -4.26
N THR A 129 -10.17 -6.90 -4.46
CA THR A 129 -10.58 -7.40 -5.76
C THR A 129 -11.92 -6.85 -6.23
N ASP A 130 -12.76 -6.36 -5.31
CA ASP A 130 -14.01 -5.72 -5.69
C ASP A 130 -13.79 -4.35 -6.37
N GLY A 131 -14.79 -3.87 -7.09
CA GLY A 131 -14.75 -2.58 -7.80
C GLY A 131 -15.00 -1.36 -6.90
N GLY A 132 -15.18 -1.54 -5.58
CA GLY A 132 -15.54 -0.48 -4.65
C GLY A 132 -14.41 0.52 -4.42
N SER A 133 -14.78 1.78 -4.18
CA SER A 133 -13.84 2.84 -3.80
C SER A 133 -14.06 3.19 -2.32
N TYR A 134 -13.10 2.79 -1.48
CA TYR A 134 -13.19 2.96 -0.03
C TYR A 134 -12.20 4.00 0.52
N ASN A 135 -11.53 4.78 -0.33
CA ASN A 135 -10.35 5.58 0.02
C ASN A 135 -9.27 4.73 0.73
N VAL A 136 -9.15 3.47 0.30
CA VAL A 136 -8.12 2.54 0.74
C VAL A 136 -7.37 2.03 -0.48
N PHE A 137 -6.06 2.23 -0.48
CA PHE A 137 -5.16 1.85 -1.57
C PHE A 137 -4.21 0.79 -1.09
N PHE A 138 -4.01 -0.25 -1.89
CA PHE A 138 -3.16 -1.38 -1.55
C PHE A 138 -1.89 -1.36 -2.40
N LEU A 139 -0.75 -1.41 -1.72
CA LEU A 139 0.58 -1.56 -2.29
C LEU A 139 1.10 -2.96 -1.93
N LEU A 140 1.13 -3.86 -2.90
CA LEU A 140 1.53 -5.25 -2.73
C LEU A 140 2.99 -5.41 -3.18
N ALA A 141 3.92 -5.41 -2.23
CA ALA A 141 5.36 -5.49 -2.48
C ALA A 141 5.84 -6.94 -2.38
N TYR A 142 5.36 -7.81 -3.28
CA TYR A 142 5.60 -9.25 -3.21
C TYR A 142 6.85 -9.73 -3.96
N GLY A 143 7.52 -8.84 -4.69
CA GLY A 143 8.71 -9.16 -5.46
C GLY A 143 8.45 -9.93 -6.75
N HIS A 144 7.45 -10.81 -6.80
CA HIS A 144 7.12 -11.64 -7.94
C HIS A 144 5.69 -11.42 -8.42
N MET A 145 5.51 -11.38 -9.74
CA MET A 145 4.23 -11.13 -10.38
C MET A 145 3.21 -12.26 -10.12
N GLU A 146 3.67 -13.50 -9.99
CA GLU A 146 2.82 -14.68 -9.75
C GLU A 146 2.06 -14.66 -8.42
N PHE A 147 2.53 -13.85 -7.47
CA PHE A 147 1.89 -13.68 -6.16
C PHE A 147 0.86 -12.54 -6.14
N LEU A 148 0.74 -11.79 -7.22
CA LEU A 148 -0.21 -10.68 -7.29
C LEU A 148 -1.60 -11.17 -7.72
N PRO A 149 -2.68 -10.58 -7.17
CA PRO A 149 -4.03 -10.85 -7.66
C PRO A 149 -4.19 -10.49 -9.15
N ASN A 150 -5.02 -11.23 -9.88
CA ASN A 150 -5.29 -10.98 -11.30
C ASN A 150 -5.90 -9.58 -11.56
N GLU A 151 -6.53 -9.02 -10.56
CA GLU A 151 -7.12 -7.67 -10.58
C GLU A 151 -6.06 -6.57 -10.45
N CYS A 152 -4.83 -6.91 -10.07
CA CYS A 152 -3.72 -5.97 -10.00
C CYS A 152 -3.22 -5.63 -11.39
N LYS A 153 -3.76 -4.56 -11.97
CA LYS A 153 -3.42 -4.11 -13.33
C LYS A 153 -2.29 -3.09 -13.38
N TYR A 154 -1.97 -2.46 -12.26
CA TYR A 154 -0.90 -1.47 -12.19
C TYR A 154 0.32 -2.03 -11.46
N LEU A 155 1.46 -1.99 -12.13
CA LEU A 155 2.70 -2.57 -11.63
C LEU A 155 3.81 -1.54 -11.59
N VAL A 156 4.60 -1.60 -10.53
CA VAL A 156 5.88 -0.91 -10.39
C VAL A 156 6.98 -1.97 -10.44
N GLN A 157 7.81 -1.91 -11.45
CA GLN A 157 8.95 -2.81 -11.59
C GLN A 157 10.20 -2.14 -11.03
N ALA A 158 10.88 -2.82 -10.12
CA ALA A 158 12.10 -2.37 -9.46
C ALA A 158 13.26 -3.32 -9.79
N ASP A 159 13.79 -3.22 -10.99
CA ASP A 159 14.94 -4.00 -11.45
C ASP A 159 16.17 -3.11 -11.63
N GLY A 160 17.37 -3.72 -11.54
CA GLY A 160 18.64 -2.99 -11.69
C GLY A 160 18.87 -2.36 -13.07
N ARG A 161 18.12 -2.77 -14.10
CA ARG A 161 18.22 -2.24 -15.47
C ARG A 161 17.00 -1.46 -15.93
N PHE A 162 15.83 -1.78 -15.39
CA PHE A 162 14.56 -1.12 -15.73
C PHE A 162 13.75 -0.92 -14.47
N SER A 163 13.59 0.33 -14.07
CA SER A 163 12.67 0.69 -13.01
C SER A 163 11.59 1.56 -13.64
N GLY A 164 10.33 1.16 -13.51
CA GLY A 164 9.22 1.88 -14.12
C GLY A 164 7.87 1.39 -13.64
N ALA A 165 6.84 2.20 -13.90
CA ALA A 165 5.45 1.86 -13.64
C ALA A 165 4.72 1.61 -14.97
N PHE A 166 3.88 0.57 -15.03
CA PHE A 166 3.13 0.22 -16.22
C PHE A 166 1.78 -0.44 -15.90
N ARG A 167 0.87 -0.41 -16.89
CA ARG A 167 -0.41 -1.11 -16.82
C ARG A 167 -0.38 -2.39 -17.65
N MET A 168 -0.94 -3.46 -17.09
CA MET A 168 -0.95 -4.77 -17.74
C MET A 168 -2.06 -4.94 -18.79
N ASP A 169 -3.09 -4.11 -18.76
CA ASP A 169 -4.27 -4.20 -19.63
C ASP A 169 -4.09 -3.50 -20.99
N GLN A 170 -3.01 -2.76 -21.15
CA GLN A 170 -2.67 -2.10 -22.42
C GLN A 170 -1.55 -2.87 -23.09
N ASN A 171 -1.73 -3.18 -24.39
CA ASN A 171 -0.62 -3.66 -25.23
C ASN A 171 0.57 -2.72 -25.00
N ARG A 172 1.71 -3.30 -24.60
CA ARG A 172 2.96 -2.58 -24.26
C ARG A 172 3.30 -1.56 -25.36
N SER A 173 2.73 -0.37 -25.26
CA SER A 173 3.26 0.79 -25.96
C SER A 173 4.28 1.42 -25.02
N GLU A 174 5.50 1.65 -25.51
CA GLU A 174 6.61 2.25 -24.76
C GLU A 174 6.29 3.61 -24.11
N THR A 175 5.13 4.19 -24.40
CA THR A 175 4.67 5.51 -23.96
C THR A 175 4.18 5.57 -22.51
N ASP A 176 3.88 4.44 -21.86
CA ASP A 176 3.38 4.40 -20.48
C ASP A 176 4.45 4.00 -19.44
N LEU A 177 5.68 3.76 -19.87
CA LEU A 177 6.82 3.49 -19.02
C LEU A 177 7.35 4.80 -18.42
N VAL A 178 6.89 5.13 -17.21
CA VAL A 178 7.56 6.17 -16.41
C VAL A 178 8.79 5.55 -15.77
N SER A 179 9.96 5.73 -16.39
CA SER A 179 11.22 5.30 -15.79
C SER A 179 11.55 6.18 -14.59
N PHE A 180 11.98 5.58 -13.49
CA PHE A 180 12.51 6.30 -12.33
C PHE A 180 13.85 5.69 -11.90
N ASP A 181 14.74 6.52 -11.39
CA ASP A 181 15.98 6.07 -10.78
C ASP A 181 15.77 5.87 -9.28
N PRO A 182 15.76 4.62 -8.78
CA PRO A 182 15.60 4.35 -7.37
C PRO A 182 16.78 4.86 -6.53
N ALA A 183 17.96 5.08 -7.13
CA ALA A 183 19.14 5.54 -6.42
C ALA A 183 19.17 7.06 -6.21
N ALA A 184 18.36 7.84 -6.92
CA ALA A 184 18.35 9.31 -6.82
C ALA A 184 17.82 9.85 -5.48
N ALA A 185 17.29 9.00 -4.61
CA ALA A 185 16.75 9.38 -3.30
C ALA A 185 17.73 9.14 -2.13
N SER A 186 18.98 8.78 -2.41
CA SER A 186 20.00 8.46 -1.38
C SER A 186 20.98 9.62 -1.07
N MET A 187 20.62 10.87 -1.37
CA MET A 187 21.35 12.04 -0.89
C MET A 187 20.64 12.75 0.26
#